data_4479f011cc42c972c462ff4851585a0a
#
_entry.id   4479f011cc42c972c462ff4851585a0a
#
_cell.length_a   1.000
_cell.length_b   1.000
_cell.length_c   1.000
_cell.angle_alpha   90.00
_cell.angle_beta   90.00
_cell.angle_gamma   90.00
#
_symmetry.space_group_name_H-M   'P 1'
#
loop_
_entity.id
_entity.type
_entity.pdbx_description
1 polymer ?
#
loop_
_entity_poly.entity_id
_entity_poly.type
_entity_poly.pdbx_seq_one_letter_code
_entity_poly.pdbx_strand_id
1 'polypeptide(L)'
;MPDLSDLSRYIEISTNYVDREPAFEDGTPNPNFGKGAYVEVWNDTANKYVRVDNNGVVNGSAILIGTTSRPIRIHGPVTFTQDCVIKGVVEGQGTIYTGRNIHIVGSIKYKNPPDFRSNNPDQADKSNSSRDILALAARGSIIMGNTATFGYYPLNYMKPPFTKPRYDEFGNLVPAYNALEIDETGKPRYQSVYGDATISSISEPISQLDCVLYTNFLGGGQLGTGGGGVTFNGSIISKDEAMVIYSLPLVMNYDPRIRERKISNQPLIDVSLPRTPEIMISSWRDHGLFTRRNFHGAS
;
A
#
# COMPACT_ATOMS: atom_id res chain seq x y z
N MET A 1 -3.56 -3.49 -13.99
CA MET A 1 -2.85 -3.36 -12.70
C MET A 1 -1.95 -4.57 -12.54
N PRO A 2 -0.71 -4.37 -12.09
CA PRO A 2 0.22 -5.47 -11.81
C PRO A 2 -0.37 -6.46 -10.79
N ASP A 3 0.02 -7.72 -10.92
CA ASP A 3 -0.47 -8.80 -10.09
C ASP A 3 0.53 -9.12 -8.97
N LEU A 4 0.06 -9.15 -7.72
CA LEU A 4 0.82 -9.56 -6.54
C LEU A 4 0.72 -11.07 -6.28
N SER A 5 0.13 -11.86 -7.19
CA SER A 5 -0.09 -13.30 -6.97
C SER A 5 1.21 -14.09 -6.89
N ASP A 6 2.24 -13.66 -7.61
CA ASP A 6 3.58 -14.28 -7.53
C ASP A 6 4.38 -13.71 -6.36
N LEU A 7 4.14 -14.24 -5.17
CA LEU A 7 4.85 -13.83 -3.95
C LEU A 7 6.36 -14.12 -4.04
N SER A 8 6.79 -15.14 -4.78
CA SER A 8 8.20 -15.50 -4.90
C SER A 8 9.04 -14.38 -5.51
N ARG A 9 8.46 -13.66 -6.47
CA ARG A 9 9.08 -12.48 -7.08
C ARG A 9 9.34 -11.38 -6.06
N TYR A 10 8.40 -11.13 -5.15
CA TYR A 10 8.56 -10.07 -4.12
C TYR A 10 9.51 -10.50 -3.02
N ILE A 11 9.57 -11.78 -2.70
CA ILE A 11 10.60 -12.35 -1.82
C ILE A 11 11.98 -12.13 -2.43
N GLU A 12 12.15 -12.41 -3.73
CA GLU A 12 13.40 -12.19 -4.44
C GLU A 12 13.81 -10.71 -4.46
N ILE A 13 12.87 -9.81 -4.75
CA ILE A 13 13.10 -8.36 -4.71
C ILE A 13 13.58 -7.92 -3.31
N SER A 14 12.94 -8.40 -2.25
CA SER A 14 13.28 -8.06 -0.87
C SER A 14 14.63 -8.58 -0.44
N THR A 15 14.94 -9.85 -0.76
CA THR A 15 16.20 -10.50 -0.37
C THR A 15 17.43 -9.99 -1.10
N ASN A 16 17.26 -9.57 -2.36
CA ASN A 16 18.33 -9.05 -3.20
C ASN A 16 18.46 -7.52 -3.17
N TYR A 17 17.60 -6.85 -2.40
CA TYR A 17 17.66 -5.40 -2.30
C TYR A 17 18.92 -4.93 -1.59
N VAL A 18 19.58 -3.96 -2.18
CA VAL A 18 20.67 -3.18 -1.57
C VAL A 18 20.50 -1.74 -2.00
N ASP A 19 20.45 -0.84 -1.04
CA ASP A 19 20.40 0.59 -1.32
C ASP A 19 21.72 1.06 -1.95
N ARG A 20 21.65 1.67 -3.11
CA ARG A 20 22.80 2.11 -3.90
C ARG A 20 22.97 3.63 -3.94
N GLU A 21 22.05 4.36 -3.35
CA GLU A 21 22.06 5.82 -3.40
C GLU A 21 22.76 6.39 -2.16
N PRO A 22 23.92 7.01 -2.30
CA PRO A 22 24.69 7.54 -1.14
C PRO A 22 24.05 8.78 -0.51
N ALA A 23 23.20 9.49 -1.25
CA ALA A 23 22.47 10.65 -0.78
C ALA A 23 21.12 10.79 -1.47
N PHE A 24 20.18 11.44 -0.81
CA PHE A 24 18.90 11.83 -1.39
C PHE A 24 19.06 13.02 -2.34
N GLU A 25 18.06 13.28 -3.18
CA GLU A 25 18.12 14.39 -4.14
C GLU A 25 18.18 15.79 -3.50
N ASP A 26 17.74 15.93 -2.25
CA ASP A 26 17.89 17.16 -1.47
C ASP A 26 19.31 17.36 -0.93
N GLY A 27 20.20 16.40 -1.18
CA GLY A 27 21.59 16.41 -0.72
C GLY A 27 21.81 15.81 0.67
N THR A 28 20.75 15.39 1.36
CA THR A 28 20.87 14.71 2.66
C THR A 28 21.56 13.36 2.49
N PRO A 29 22.61 13.04 3.28
CA PRO A 29 23.23 11.72 3.24
C PRO A 29 22.21 10.61 3.52
N ASN A 30 22.27 9.54 2.75
CA ASN A 30 21.40 8.39 2.95
C ASN A 30 21.99 7.46 4.03
N PRO A 31 21.35 7.36 5.21
CA PRO A 31 21.84 6.52 6.30
C PRO A 31 21.77 5.02 6.00
N ASN A 32 21.08 4.65 4.93
CA ASN A 32 20.86 3.26 4.52
C ASN A 32 21.69 2.83 3.31
N PHE A 33 22.55 3.69 2.82
CA PHE A 33 23.48 3.36 1.73
C PHE A 33 24.23 2.03 2.00
N GLY A 34 24.18 1.12 1.06
CA GLY A 34 24.78 -0.20 1.16
C GLY A 34 24.03 -1.22 2.03
N LYS A 35 22.90 -0.85 2.64
CA LYS A 35 22.10 -1.77 3.45
C LYS A 35 21.03 -2.49 2.62
N GLY A 36 20.68 -3.71 3.04
CA GLY A 36 19.52 -4.44 2.55
C GLY A 36 18.21 -3.93 3.15
N ALA A 37 17.10 -4.44 2.64
CA ALA A 37 15.77 -4.14 3.17
C ALA A 37 15.59 -4.63 4.61
N TYR A 38 14.81 -3.87 5.39
CA TYR A 38 14.49 -4.26 6.77
C TYR A 38 13.21 -3.59 7.29
N VAL A 39 12.63 -4.23 8.31
CA VAL A 39 11.65 -3.62 9.20
C VAL A 39 12.00 -3.92 10.66
N GLU A 40 12.02 -2.87 11.47
CA GLU A 40 12.37 -2.94 12.89
C GLU A 40 11.27 -2.33 13.75
N VAL A 41 11.04 -2.96 14.88
CA VAL A 41 10.15 -2.43 15.93
C VAL A 41 10.89 -2.38 17.26
N TRP A 42 10.46 -1.48 18.14
CA TRP A 42 10.98 -1.42 19.48
C TRP A 42 10.51 -2.62 20.31
N ASN A 43 11.44 -3.28 20.97
CA ASN A 43 11.14 -4.36 21.92
C ASN A 43 11.36 -3.84 23.34
N ASP A 44 10.28 -3.71 24.11
CA ASP A 44 10.35 -3.19 25.48
C ASP A 44 11.14 -4.10 26.43
N THR A 45 11.07 -5.41 26.25
CA THR A 45 11.82 -6.37 27.08
C THR A 45 13.32 -6.28 26.81
N ALA A 46 13.71 -6.17 25.54
CA ALA A 46 15.11 -6.05 25.14
C ALA A 46 15.65 -4.62 25.23
N ASN A 47 14.76 -3.62 25.42
CA ASN A 47 15.04 -2.19 25.46
C ASN A 47 15.87 -1.71 24.23
N LYS A 48 15.51 -2.21 23.03
CA LYS A 48 16.19 -1.90 21.76
C LYS A 48 15.28 -2.19 20.57
N TYR A 49 15.66 -1.65 19.41
CA TYR A 49 15.06 -2.06 18.14
C TYR A 49 15.47 -3.49 17.80
N VAL A 50 14.51 -4.26 17.34
CA VAL A 50 14.72 -5.63 16.84
C VAL A 50 14.15 -5.76 15.44
N ARG A 51 14.86 -6.44 14.58
CA ARG A 51 14.37 -6.78 13.23
C ARG A 51 13.24 -7.79 13.34
N VAL A 52 12.17 -7.54 12.61
CA VAL A 52 11.05 -8.47 12.46
C VAL A 52 11.30 -9.42 11.29
N ASP A 53 12.02 -8.94 10.30
CA ASP A 53 12.39 -9.68 9.09
C ASP A 53 13.73 -10.42 9.24
N ASN A 54 13.92 -11.41 8.39
CA ASN A 54 15.19 -12.02 8.09
C ASN A 54 15.53 -11.73 6.62
N ASN A 55 16.55 -10.90 6.37
CA ASN A 55 16.98 -10.49 5.04
C ASN A 55 15.82 -9.97 4.15
N GLY A 56 15.01 -9.06 4.69
CA GLY A 56 13.88 -8.45 3.99
C GLY A 56 12.61 -9.30 3.94
N VAL A 57 12.60 -10.51 4.55
CA VAL A 57 11.44 -11.41 4.54
C VAL A 57 10.95 -11.71 5.94
N VAL A 58 9.66 -11.54 6.17
CA VAL A 58 8.95 -11.99 7.39
C VAL A 58 8.19 -13.26 7.06
N ASN A 59 8.64 -14.39 7.60
CA ASN A 59 7.96 -15.68 7.43
C ASN A 59 6.72 -15.74 8.35
N GLY A 60 5.54 -15.69 7.75
CA GLY A 60 4.27 -15.64 8.46
C GLY A 60 3.73 -14.22 8.58
N SER A 61 3.09 -13.95 9.71
CA SER A 61 2.44 -12.67 10.01
C SER A 61 3.14 -11.95 11.16
N ALA A 62 3.08 -10.61 11.15
CA ALA A 62 3.55 -9.82 12.28
C ALA A 62 2.65 -8.62 12.56
N ILE A 63 2.71 -8.13 13.80
CA ILE A 63 2.06 -6.91 14.27
C ILE A 63 3.15 -5.84 14.44
N LEU A 64 2.99 -4.72 13.73
CA LEU A 64 3.89 -3.57 13.77
C LEU A 64 3.20 -2.41 14.48
N ILE A 65 3.74 -2.00 15.62
CA ILE A 65 3.20 -0.87 16.39
C ILE A 65 4.32 0.14 16.63
N GLY A 66 4.10 1.38 16.17
CA GLY A 66 5.03 2.48 16.38
C GLY A 66 4.44 3.60 17.22
N THR A 67 5.31 4.28 17.96
CA THR A 67 4.98 5.50 18.69
C THR A 67 5.89 6.64 18.24
N THR A 68 5.61 7.87 18.62
CA THR A 68 6.46 9.02 18.29
C THR A 68 7.90 8.86 18.77
N SER A 69 8.10 8.31 19.96
CA SER A 69 9.44 8.06 20.53
C SER A 69 10.09 6.76 20.03
N ARG A 70 9.27 5.81 19.55
CA ARG A 70 9.69 4.47 19.15
C ARG A 70 8.97 4.08 17.86
N PRO A 71 9.26 4.75 16.72
CA PRO A 71 8.57 4.48 15.46
C PRO A 71 8.89 3.09 14.93
N ILE A 72 8.03 2.59 14.06
CA ILE A 72 8.37 1.48 13.17
C ILE A 72 9.46 2.01 12.23
N ARG A 73 10.58 1.33 12.12
CA ARG A 73 11.64 1.68 11.16
C ARG A 73 11.57 0.76 9.97
N ILE A 74 11.50 1.36 8.78
CA ILE A 74 11.43 0.60 7.54
C ILE A 74 12.43 1.14 6.52
N HIS A 75 13.00 0.22 5.73
CA HIS A 75 13.87 0.55 4.62
C HIS A 75 13.74 -0.48 3.50
N GLY A 76 13.55 0.02 2.28
CA GLY A 76 13.42 -0.80 1.08
C GLY A 76 12.19 -1.71 1.07
N PRO A 77 12.14 -2.66 0.14
CA PRO A 77 11.03 -3.61 0.02
C PRO A 77 11.16 -4.75 1.05
N VAL A 78 10.12 -4.95 1.85
CA VAL A 78 10.02 -6.05 2.82
C VAL A 78 8.79 -6.90 2.49
N THR A 79 8.95 -8.21 2.44
CA THR A 79 7.87 -9.15 2.11
C THR A 79 7.45 -9.97 3.32
N PHE A 80 6.17 -9.90 3.65
CA PHE A 80 5.50 -10.78 4.62
C PHE A 80 4.84 -11.93 3.86
N THR A 81 5.08 -13.17 4.27
CA THR A 81 4.47 -14.31 3.58
C THR A 81 2.97 -14.46 3.87
N GLN A 82 2.48 -13.85 4.95
CA GLN A 82 1.06 -13.82 5.34
C GLN A 82 0.58 -12.38 5.61
N ASP A 83 -0.06 -12.11 6.77
CA ASP A 83 -0.63 -10.81 7.10
C ASP A 83 0.38 -9.86 7.74
N CYS A 84 0.21 -8.57 7.45
CA CYS A 84 0.79 -7.49 8.24
C CYS A 84 -0.33 -6.73 8.98
N VAL A 85 -0.22 -6.63 10.30
CA VAL A 85 -1.09 -5.75 11.10
C VAL A 85 -0.26 -4.53 11.50
N ILE A 86 -0.73 -3.31 11.23
CA ILE A 86 0.09 -2.11 11.38
C ILE A 86 -0.70 -0.93 11.96
N LYS A 87 -0.06 -0.16 12.84
CA LYS A 87 -0.50 1.16 13.27
C LYS A 87 0.64 2.00 13.85
N GLY A 88 0.41 3.29 13.93
CA GLY A 88 1.26 4.24 14.67
C GLY A 88 2.27 4.98 13.80
N VAL A 89 3.39 5.37 14.39
CA VAL A 89 4.39 6.20 13.73
C VAL A 89 5.39 5.36 12.97
N VAL A 90 5.70 5.78 11.73
CA VAL A 90 6.68 5.13 10.83
C VAL A 90 7.81 6.09 10.52
N GLU A 91 9.03 5.58 10.48
CA GLU A 91 10.27 6.29 10.12
C GLU A 91 10.99 5.53 9.00
N GLY A 92 11.39 6.25 7.95
CA GLY A 92 12.16 5.71 6.82
C GLY A 92 11.35 5.60 5.53
N GLN A 93 11.94 4.94 4.55
CA GLN A 93 11.38 4.79 3.20
C GLN A 93 11.32 3.33 2.81
N GLY A 94 10.11 2.81 2.60
CA GLY A 94 9.97 1.41 2.26
C GLY A 94 8.59 0.98 1.78
N THR A 95 8.56 -0.25 1.30
CA THR A 95 7.35 -0.94 0.85
C THR A 95 7.17 -2.24 1.63
N ILE A 96 5.99 -2.49 2.13
CA ILE A 96 5.60 -3.78 2.69
C ILE A 96 4.71 -4.50 1.67
N TYR A 97 5.18 -5.66 1.22
CA TYR A 97 4.37 -6.61 0.47
C TYR A 97 3.81 -7.67 1.39
N THR A 98 2.57 -8.11 1.16
CA THR A 98 2.01 -9.24 1.91
C THR A 98 1.43 -10.29 0.99
N GLY A 99 1.70 -11.55 1.31
CA GLY A 99 1.12 -12.70 0.62
C GLY A 99 -0.37 -12.87 0.89
N ARG A 100 -0.91 -12.14 1.87
CA ARG A 100 -2.31 -12.18 2.28
C ARG A 100 -2.85 -10.76 2.47
N ASN A 101 -3.23 -10.33 3.66
CA ASN A 101 -3.86 -9.04 3.91
C ASN A 101 -2.93 -8.06 4.65
N ILE A 102 -3.27 -6.79 4.54
CA ILE A 102 -2.75 -5.74 5.44
C ILE A 102 -3.93 -5.22 6.26
N HIS A 103 -3.78 -5.26 7.60
CA HIS A 103 -4.75 -4.72 8.54
C HIS A 103 -4.21 -3.45 9.18
N ILE A 104 -4.81 -2.31 8.86
CA ILE A 104 -4.50 -1.02 9.45
C ILE A 104 -5.45 -0.82 10.63
N VAL A 105 -4.93 -1.01 11.84
CA VAL A 105 -5.75 -1.04 13.07
C VAL A 105 -5.66 0.24 13.90
N GLY A 106 -5.13 1.30 13.33
CA GLY A 106 -5.01 2.63 13.91
C GLY A 106 -4.39 3.60 12.92
N SER A 107 -4.27 4.86 13.28
CA SER A 107 -3.63 5.86 12.42
C SER A 107 -2.19 5.46 12.07
N ILE A 108 -1.78 5.75 10.83
CA ILE A 108 -0.39 5.68 10.37
C ILE A 108 0.09 7.10 10.15
N LYS A 109 1.20 7.48 10.77
CA LYS A 109 1.78 8.81 10.65
C LYS A 109 3.27 8.73 10.37
N TYR A 110 3.76 9.57 9.49
CA TYR A 110 5.20 9.70 9.31
C TYR A 110 5.83 10.46 10.48
N LYS A 111 7.01 10.02 10.91
CA LYS A 111 7.82 10.75 11.91
C LYS A 111 8.37 12.03 11.31
N ASN A 112 8.82 11.96 10.06
CA ASN A 112 9.36 13.07 9.27
C ASN A 112 8.51 13.24 7.99
N PRO A 113 7.29 13.82 8.09
CA PRO A 113 6.39 13.92 6.96
C PRO A 113 6.94 14.87 5.88
N PRO A 114 6.59 14.64 4.59
CA PRO A 114 6.82 15.61 3.54
C PRO A 114 5.86 16.80 3.66
N ASP A 115 6.13 17.86 2.91
CA ASP A 115 5.16 18.94 2.71
C ASP A 115 4.17 18.55 1.62
N PHE A 116 3.02 17.99 2.02
CA PHE A 116 1.95 17.59 1.11
C PHE A 116 1.22 18.77 0.45
N ARG A 117 1.45 20.00 0.88
CA ARG A 117 0.70 21.19 0.46
C ARG A 117 1.53 22.18 -0.35
N SER A 118 2.70 21.80 -0.80
CA SER A 118 3.56 22.72 -1.54
C SER A 118 2.93 23.21 -2.84
N ASN A 119 3.00 24.53 -3.05
CA ASN A 119 2.50 25.18 -4.26
C ASN A 119 3.41 24.95 -5.49
N ASN A 120 4.63 24.47 -5.30
CA ASN A 120 5.55 24.13 -6.39
C ASN A 120 5.90 22.62 -6.30
N PRO A 121 5.17 21.77 -6.98
CA PRO A 121 5.34 20.32 -6.88
C PRO A 121 6.76 19.85 -7.18
N ASP A 122 7.40 20.39 -8.23
CA ASP A 122 8.72 19.91 -8.66
C ASP A 122 9.83 20.27 -7.65
N GLN A 123 9.74 21.44 -7.02
CA GLN A 123 10.67 21.85 -5.98
C GLN A 123 10.37 21.14 -4.65
N ALA A 124 9.12 21.02 -4.30
CA ALA A 124 8.70 20.30 -3.11
C ALA A 124 9.10 18.83 -3.15
N ASP A 125 8.93 18.19 -4.30
CA ASP A 125 9.33 16.80 -4.50
C ASP A 125 10.80 16.62 -4.17
N LYS A 126 11.67 17.49 -4.70
CA LYS A 126 13.11 17.42 -4.45
C LYS A 126 13.45 17.66 -2.99
N SER A 127 12.90 18.71 -2.36
CA SER A 127 13.16 19.03 -0.96
C SER A 127 12.57 18.02 0.03
N ASN A 128 11.66 17.18 -0.42
CA ASN A 128 11.04 16.11 0.37
C ASN A 128 11.65 14.73 0.11
N SER A 129 12.71 14.61 -0.70
CA SER A 129 13.26 13.31 -1.11
C SER A 129 13.78 12.46 0.05
N SER A 130 14.26 13.08 1.13
CA SER A 130 14.72 12.40 2.35
C SER A 130 13.61 12.11 3.38
N ARG A 131 12.38 12.58 3.13
CA ARG A 131 11.26 12.39 4.06
C ARG A 131 10.70 10.99 4.02
N ASP A 132 10.02 10.60 5.12
CA ASP A 132 9.44 9.27 5.24
C ASP A 132 8.39 8.99 4.16
N ILE A 133 8.35 7.73 3.70
CA ILE A 133 7.31 7.21 2.82
C ILE A 133 7.10 5.73 3.07
N LEU A 134 5.85 5.31 3.18
CA LEU A 134 5.42 3.93 3.34
C LEU A 134 4.46 3.56 2.22
N ALA A 135 4.79 2.49 1.50
CA ALA A 135 3.83 1.82 0.63
C ALA A 135 3.41 0.47 1.23
N LEU A 136 2.14 0.19 1.17
CA LEU A 136 1.52 -1.03 1.67
C LEU A 136 0.86 -1.74 0.48
N ALA A 137 1.39 -2.90 0.09
CA ALA A 137 0.98 -3.64 -1.08
C ALA A 137 0.49 -5.04 -0.70
N ALA A 138 -0.82 -5.25 -0.72
CA ALA A 138 -1.43 -6.51 -0.34
C ALA A 138 -1.82 -7.36 -1.55
N ARG A 139 -1.38 -8.63 -1.58
CA ARG A 139 -1.92 -9.62 -2.51
C ARG A 139 -3.41 -9.86 -2.27
N GLY A 140 -3.82 -9.90 -1.02
CA GLY A 140 -5.21 -9.90 -0.60
C GLY A 140 -5.78 -8.50 -0.46
N SER A 141 -6.51 -8.23 0.61
CA SER A 141 -7.16 -6.96 0.88
C SER A 141 -6.36 -6.08 1.83
N ILE A 142 -6.58 -4.77 1.72
CA ILE A 142 -6.17 -3.80 2.75
C ILE A 142 -7.41 -3.44 3.55
N ILE A 143 -7.37 -3.73 4.83
CA ILE A 143 -8.52 -3.62 5.74
C ILE A 143 -8.21 -2.58 6.80
N MET A 144 -9.06 -1.56 6.92
CA MET A 144 -8.85 -0.42 7.81
C MET A 144 -9.88 -0.43 8.94
N GLY A 145 -9.39 -0.37 10.18
CA GLY A 145 -10.21 -0.35 11.39
C GLY A 145 -10.33 -1.70 12.09
N ASN A 146 -11.14 -1.73 13.14
CA ASN A 146 -11.36 -2.93 13.95
C ASN A 146 -12.41 -3.86 13.30
N THR A 147 -11.98 -4.90 12.64
CA THR A 147 -12.85 -5.86 11.96
C THR A 147 -13.84 -6.56 12.88
N ALA A 148 -13.50 -6.72 14.16
CA ALA A 148 -14.36 -7.35 15.14
C ALA A 148 -15.63 -6.53 15.46
N THR A 149 -15.56 -5.19 15.22
CA THR A 149 -16.67 -4.27 15.47
C THR A 149 -17.36 -3.79 14.19
N PHE A 150 -17.00 -4.30 13.03
CA PHE A 150 -17.61 -3.90 11.77
C PHE A 150 -19.10 -4.25 11.76
N GLY A 151 -19.92 -3.22 11.53
CA GLY A 151 -21.35 -3.41 11.30
C GLY A 151 -21.62 -4.05 9.94
N TYR A 152 -22.92 -4.20 9.64
CA TYR A 152 -23.42 -4.88 8.44
C TYR A 152 -22.77 -4.38 7.12
N TYR A 153 -22.57 -3.09 6.99
CA TYR A 153 -22.06 -2.49 5.75
C TYR A 153 -20.60 -2.89 5.45
N PRO A 154 -19.62 -2.62 6.33
CA PRO A 154 -18.25 -3.02 6.05
C PRO A 154 -18.13 -4.54 5.85
N LEU A 155 -18.82 -5.34 6.67
CA LEU A 155 -18.78 -6.79 6.55
C LEU A 155 -19.35 -7.30 5.23
N ASN A 156 -20.44 -6.72 4.73
CA ASN A 156 -21.03 -7.16 3.48
C ASN A 156 -20.16 -6.81 2.27
N TYR A 157 -19.46 -5.69 2.31
CA TYR A 157 -18.57 -5.30 1.22
C TYR A 157 -17.22 -6.02 1.30
N MET A 158 -16.80 -6.40 2.48
CA MET A 158 -15.56 -7.17 2.68
C MET A 158 -15.79 -8.68 2.60
N LYS A 159 -17.04 -9.12 2.73
CA LYS A 159 -17.49 -10.48 2.41
C LYS A 159 -17.73 -10.56 0.90
N PRO A 160 -17.53 -11.67 0.30
CA PRO A 160 -17.70 -11.87 -1.11
C PRO A 160 -19.11 -12.10 -1.54
N PRO A 161 -19.28 -12.22 -2.83
CA PRO A 161 -18.28 -12.14 -3.88
C PRO A 161 -18.21 -10.72 -4.42
N PHE A 162 -17.17 -9.99 -4.07
CA PHE A 162 -16.98 -8.68 -4.70
C PHE A 162 -16.48 -8.81 -6.11
N THR A 163 -15.83 -9.91 -6.45
CA THR A 163 -15.41 -10.16 -7.79
C THR A 163 -16.42 -11.04 -8.50
N LYS A 164 -17.14 -10.45 -9.43
CA LYS A 164 -17.82 -11.22 -10.46
C LYS A 164 -16.78 -11.99 -11.27
N PRO A 165 -17.14 -13.16 -11.84
CA PRO A 165 -16.28 -13.82 -12.82
C PRO A 165 -15.89 -12.81 -13.90
N ARG A 166 -14.60 -12.74 -14.23
CA ARG A 166 -14.07 -11.83 -15.26
C ARG A 166 -13.00 -12.52 -16.06
N TYR A 167 -12.70 -11.99 -17.22
CA TYR A 167 -11.56 -12.44 -18.01
C TYR A 167 -10.36 -11.54 -17.72
N ASP A 168 -9.17 -12.15 -17.58
CA ASP A 168 -7.92 -11.43 -17.50
C ASP A 168 -7.50 -10.86 -18.86
N GLU A 169 -6.37 -10.17 -18.90
CA GLU A 169 -5.80 -9.60 -20.12
C GLU A 169 -5.37 -10.66 -21.17
N PHE A 170 -5.26 -11.92 -20.77
CA PHE A 170 -4.93 -13.07 -21.64
C PHE A 170 -6.17 -13.86 -22.06
N GLY A 171 -7.37 -13.43 -21.65
CA GLY A 171 -8.61 -14.10 -21.96
C GLY A 171 -8.93 -15.31 -21.09
N ASN A 172 -8.22 -15.53 -20.00
CA ASN A 172 -8.52 -16.61 -19.06
C ASN A 172 -9.63 -16.19 -18.10
N LEU A 173 -10.53 -17.13 -17.80
CA LEU A 173 -11.58 -16.89 -16.80
C LEU A 173 -10.97 -16.81 -15.41
N VAL A 174 -11.06 -15.64 -14.78
CA VAL A 174 -10.80 -15.46 -13.36
C VAL A 174 -12.13 -15.69 -12.63
N PRO A 175 -12.25 -16.76 -11.82
CA PRO A 175 -13.49 -17.07 -11.13
C PRO A 175 -13.84 -15.99 -10.11
N ALA A 176 -15.12 -15.91 -9.74
CA ALA A 176 -15.56 -15.07 -8.65
C ALA A 176 -14.79 -15.42 -7.37
N TYR A 177 -14.29 -14.38 -6.70
CA TYR A 177 -13.66 -14.58 -5.40
C TYR A 177 -14.76 -14.83 -4.36
N ASN A 178 -14.68 -15.94 -3.68
CA ASN A 178 -15.54 -16.26 -2.57
C ASN A 178 -14.78 -16.05 -1.26
N ALA A 179 -15.08 -15.00 -0.48
CA ALA A 179 -14.43 -14.71 0.79
C ALA A 179 -14.88 -15.67 1.91
N LEU A 180 -15.89 -16.51 1.64
CA LEU A 180 -16.17 -17.64 2.53
C LEU A 180 -15.18 -18.78 2.31
N GLU A 181 -14.35 -18.72 1.28
CA GLU A 181 -13.24 -19.66 1.15
C GLU A 181 -12.31 -19.50 2.34
N ILE A 182 -12.10 -20.59 3.01
CA ILE A 182 -11.10 -20.72 4.05
C ILE A 182 -9.77 -20.89 3.35
N ASP A 183 -8.81 -20.03 3.69
CA ASP A 183 -7.46 -20.13 3.16
C ASP A 183 -6.63 -21.21 3.86
N GLU A 184 -5.39 -21.35 3.47
CA GLU A 184 -4.42 -22.29 4.06
C GLU A 184 -4.19 -22.10 5.58
N THR A 185 -4.60 -20.95 6.13
CA THR A 185 -4.53 -20.68 7.58
C THR A 185 -5.78 -21.14 8.32
N GLY A 186 -6.77 -21.66 7.63
CA GLY A 186 -8.06 -22.09 8.20
C GLY A 186 -9.01 -20.94 8.51
N LYS A 187 -8.76 -19.74 7.96
CA LYS A 187 -9.57 -18.54 8.19
C LYS A 187 -10.15 -17.98 6.88
N PRO A 188 -11.32 -17.34 6.96
CA PRO A 188 -11.82 -16.57 5.83
C PRO A 188 -10.78 -15.55 5.37
N ARG A 189 -10.59 -15.39 4.07
CA ARG A 189 -9.50 -14.59 3.49
C ARG A 189 -9.49 -13.13 3.92
N TYR A 190 -10.65 -12.56 4.27
CA TYR A 190 -10.75 -11.18 4.75
C TYR A 190 -10.40 -11.02 6.23
N GLN A 191 -10.40 -12.09 7.02
CA GLN A 191 -10.06 -12.00 8.44
C GLN A 191 -8.54 -12.02 8.63
N SER A 192 -8.08 -11.37 9.70
CA SER A 192 -6.70 -11.50 10.13
C SER A 192 -6.40 -12.93 10.59
N VAL A 193 -5.17 -13.39 10.39
CA VAL A 193 -4.67 -14.63 11.03
C VAL A 193 -4.68 -14.51 12.56
N TYR A 194 -4.62 -13.30 13.09
CA TYR A 194 -4.80 -13.04 14.52
C TYR A 194 -6.28 -13.11 14.91
N GLY A 195 -6.57 -13.54 16.14
CA GLY A 195 -7.94 -13.58 16.65
C GLY A 195 -8.55 -12.20 16.86
N ASP A 196 -9.89 -12.12 16.84
CA ASP A 196 -10.62 -10.86 17.02
C ASP A 196 -10.31 -10.15 18.35
N ALA A 197 -10.07 -10.92 19.43
CA ALA A 197 -9.66 -10.35 20.70
C ALA A 197 -8.32 -9.60 20.59
N THR A 198 -7.34 -10.17 19.88
CA THR A 198 -6.04 -9.52 19.64
C THR A 198 -6.22 -8.26 18.81
N ILE A 199 -6.94 -8.34 17.69
CA ILE A 199 -7.21 -7.19 16.82
C ILE A 199 -7.92 -6.07 17.59
N SER A 200 -8.97 -6.41 18.36
CA SER A 200 -9.72 -5.44 19.16
C SER A 200 -8.86 -4.77 20.22
N SER A 201 -7.97 -5.52 20.87
CA SER A 201 -7.12 -4.98 21.94
C SER A 201 -6.09 -3.97 21.49
N ILE A 202 -5.69 -4.02 20.20
CA ILE A 202 -4.71 -3.10 19.61
C ILE A 202 -5.33 -2.05 18.71
N SER A 203 -6.61 -2.17 18.37
CA SER A 203 -7.27 -1.25 17.45
C SER A 203 -7.55 0.10 18.08
N GLU A 204 -7.38 1.16 17.30
CA GLU A 204 -7.66 2.55 17.67
C GLU A 204 -8.39 3.24 16.51
N PRO A 205 -9.14 4.34 16.80
CA PRO A 205 -9.74 5.14 15.74
C PRO A 205 -8.69 5.66 14.74
N ILE A 206 -8.98 5.53 13.45
CA ILE A 206 -8.11 6.01 12.38
C ILE A 206 -8.52 7.43 12.02
N SER A 207 -7.69 8.41 12.34
CA SER A 207 -7.88 9.81 11.99
C SER A 207 -6.88 10.32 10.96
N GLN A 208 -5.79 9.59 10.73
CA GLN A 208 -4.76 9.95 9.74
C GLN A 208 -4.13 8.70 9.13
N LEU A 209 -3.93 8.74 7.82
CA LEU A 209 -3.19 7.73 7.07
C LEU A 209 -2.15 8.42 6.20
N ASP A 210 -0.87 8.25 6.53
CA ASP A 210 0.27 8.68 5.73
C ASP A 210 0.85 7.42 5.08
N CYS A 211 0.35 7.04 3.90
CA CYS A 211 0.80 5.86 3.18
C CYS A 211 0.24 5.78 1.76
N VAL A 212 0.90 4.97 0.94
CA VAL A 212 0.40 4.55 -0.37
C VAL A 212 -0.17 3.15 -0.22
N LEU A 213 -1.41 2.96 -0.62
CA LEU A 213 -2.12 1.68 -0.53
C LEU A 213 -2.30 1.07 -1.91
N TYR A 214 -1.90 -0.18 -2.06
CA TYR A 214 -2.05 -0.95 -3.29
C TYR A 214 -2.59 -2.35 -2.98
N THR A 215 -3.66 -2.75 -3.65
CA THR A 215 -4.22 -4.08 -3.47
C THR A 215 -4.77 -4.66 -4.77
N ASN A 216 -4.60 -5.98 -4.97
CA ASN A 216 -5.24 -6.70 -6.06
C ASN A 216 -6.71 -7.02 -5.81
N PHE A 217 -7.21 -6.76 -4.61
CA PHE A 217 -8.61 -6.96 -4.24
C PHE A 217 -9.22 -5.66 -3.69
N LEU A 218 -9.75 -5.71 -2.49
CA LEU A 218 -10.47 -4.64 -1.84
C LEU A 218 -9.54 -3.79 -0.95
N GLY A 219 -9.60 -2.47 -1.13
CA GLY A 219 -9.16 -1.51 -0.11
C GLY A 219 -10.37 -0.98 0.63
N GLY A 220 -10.58 -1.37 1.90
CA GLY A 220 -11.82 -0.99 2.56
C GLY A 220 -11.77 -1.01 4.08
N GLY A 221 -12.83 -0.51 4.68
CA GLY A 221 -13.00 -0.49 6.13
C GLY A 221 -13.68 0.75 6.66
N GLN A 222 -13.33 1.13 7.89
CA GLN A 222 -13.95 2.25 8.60
C GLN A 222 -12.91 3.19 9.17
N LEU A 223 -13.01 4.47 8.81
CA LEU A 223 -12.15 5.56 9.26
C LEU A 223 -12.92 6.58 10.10
N GLY A 224 -12.25 7.26 11.03
CA GLY A 224 -12.83 8.38 11.76
C GLY A 224 -13.92 7.98 12.76
N THR A 225 -13.86 6.79 13.32
CA THR A 225 -14.79 6.37 14.39
C THR A 225 -14.61 7.27 15.60
N GLY A 226 -15.69 7.91 16.06
CA GLY A 226 -15.64 8.84 17.19
C GLY A 226 -15.90 10.31 16.83
N GLY A 227 -16.28 10.62 15.56
CA GLY A 227 -16.74 11.95 15.16
C GLY A 227 -15.64 12.95 14.80
N GLY A 228 -14.39 12.55 14.73
CA GLY A 228 -13.28 13.35 14.20
C GLY A 228 -13.13 13.21 12.69
N GLY A 229 -12.62 14.25 12.00
CA GLY A 229 -12.28 14.17 10.58
C GLY A 229 -11.15 13.19 10.30
N VAL A 230 -10.94 12.89 9.02
CA VAL A 230 -9.90 11.98 8.54
C VAL A 230 -9.00 12.72 7.57
N THR A 231 -7.69 12.60 7.76
CA THR A 231 -6.69 13.04 6.78
C THR A 231 -6.03 11.82 6.16
N PHE A 232 -6.08 11.73 4.83
CA PHE A 232 -5.38 10.71 4.05
C PHE A 232 -4.33 11.36 3.17
N ASN A 233 -3.06 11.08 3.47
CA ASN A 233 -1.90 11.61 2.76
C ASN A 233 -1.24 10.47 1.98
N GLY A 234 -1.42 10.46 0.66
CA GLY A 234 -0.89 9.39 -0.19
C GLY A 234 -1.80 9.04 -1.34
N SER A 235 -1.99 7.77 -1.59
CA SER A 235 -2.91 7.28 -2.62
C SER A 235 -3.45 5.90 -2.27
N ILE A 236 -4.62 5.57 -2.83
CA ILE A 236 -5.20 4.23 -2.76
C ILE A 236 -5.42 3.70 -4.17
N ILE A 237 -4.90 2.52 -4.43
CA ILE A 237 -5.00 1.82 -5.70
C ILE A 237 -5.58 0.44 -5.41
N SER A 238 -6.79 0.18 -5.89
CA SER A 238 -7.49 -1.09 -5.70
C SER A 238 -7.93 -1.64 -7.05
N LYS A 239 -7.75 -2.94 -7.27
CA LYS A 239 -8.10 -3.58 -8.55
C LYS A 239 -9.61 -3.82 -8.65
N ASP A 240 -10.24 -4.26 -7.58
CA ASP A 240 -11.65 -4.56 -7.57
C ASP A 240 -12.48 -3.38 -7.05
N GLU A 241 -12.29 -2.99 -5.81
CA GLU A 241 -13.08 -1.93 -5.22
C GLU A 241 -12.33 -1.23 -4.08
N ALA A 242 -12.62 0.05 -3.89
CA ALA A 242 -12.22 0.77 -2.69
C ALA A 242 -13.50 1.27 -1.99
N MET A 243 -13.82 0.63 -0.85
CA MET A 243 -14.95 1.06 -0.04
C MET A 243 -14.52 1.40 1.37
N VAL A 244 -14.60 2.68 1.66
CA VAL A 244 -14.23 3.20 2.97
C VAL A 244 -15.40 3.99 3.53
N ILE A 245 -15.85 3.59 4.73
CA ILE A 245 -16.80 4.39 5.52
C ILE A 245 -15.98 5.36 6.37
N TYR A 246 -16.25 6.64 6.28
CA TYR A 246 -15.46 7.66 6.96
C TYR A 246 -16.31 8.75 7.60
N SER A 247 -15.74 9.42 8.61
CA SER A 247 -16.31 10.62 9.19
C SER A 247 -15.86 11.86 8.43
N LEU A 248 -16.70 12.87 8.37
CA LEU A 248 -16.36 14.18 7.80
C LEU A 248 -15.73 15.11 8.85
N PRO A 249 -14.85 16.04 8.45
CA PRO A 249 -14.35 16.23 7.08
C PRO A 249 -13.31 15.18 6.67
N LEU A 250 -13.30 14.83 5.39
CA LEU A 250 -12.24 14.02 4.76
C LEU A 250 -11.31 14.96 4.00
N VAL A 251 -10.03 14.94 4.35
CA VAL A 251 -8.97 15.64 3.64
C VAL A 251 -8.09 14.62 2.94
N MET A 252 -7.92 14.73 1.63
CA MET A 252 -7.05 13.86 0.84
C MET A 252 -5.94 14.70 0.20
N ASN A 253 -4.69 14.34 0.49
CA ASN A 253 -3.51 14.94 -0.11
C ASN A 253 -2.74 13.86 -0.86
N TYR A 254 -2.52 14.07 -2.15
CA TYR A 254 -1.69 13.17 -2.94
C TYR A 254 -0.20 13.39 -2.61
N ASP A 255 0.58 12.32 -2.52
CA ASP A 255 2.03 12.43 -2.38
C ASP A 255 2.68 12.56 -3.77
N PRO A 256 3.17 13.74 -4.14
CA PRO A 256 3.69 13.97 -5.49
C PRO A 256 5.01 13.24 -5.77
N ARG A 257 5.68 12.73 -4.74
CA ARG A 257 6.97 12.02 -4.89
C ARG A 257 6.85 10.70 -5.64
N ILE A 258 5.64 10.10 -5.66
CA ILE A 258 5.38 8.82 -6.35
C ILE A 258 4.96 9.00 -7.81
N ARG A 259 4.74 10.24 -8.28
CA ARG A 259 4.39 10.49 -9.68
C ARG A 259 5.61 10.45 -10.59
N GLU A 260 5.39 10.09 -11.85
CA GLU A 260 6.40 10.25 -12.89
C GLU A 260 6.72 11.73 -13.11
N ARG A 261 7.99 12.05 -13.21
CA ARG A 261 8.46 13.39 -13.57
C ARG A 261 8.47 13.57 -15.08
N LYS A 262 8.11 14.75 -15.54
CA LYS A 262 8.11 15.10 -16.96
C LYS A 262 9.47 14.99 -17.61
N ILE A 263 10.56 15.18 -16.86
CA ILE A 263 11.92 15.21 -17.39
C ILE A 263 12.55 13.82 -17.47
N SER A 264 12.28 12.96 -16.49
CA SER A 264 12.98 11.67 -16.35
C SER A 264 12.09 10.45 -16.53
N ASN A 265 10.77 10.63 -16.63
CA ASN A 265 9.76 9.56 -16.59
C ASN A 265 9.92 8.60 -15.40
N GLN A 266 10.58 9.05 -14.33
CA GLN A 266 10.78 8.28 -13.12
C GLN A 266 10.19 9.04 -11.93
N PRO A 267 9.61 8.35 -10.94
CA PRO A 267 9.20 8.99 -9.70
C PRO A 267 10.42 9.48 -8.92
N LEU A 268 10.24 10.47 -8.06
CA LEU A 268 11.30 10.95 -7.17
C LEU A 268 11.73 9.85 -6.19
N ILE A 269 10.76 9.13 -5.67
CA ILE A 269 10.96 7.99 -4.78
C ILE A 269 10.30 6.78 -5.41
N ASP A 270 11.07 5.73 -5.65
CA ASP A 270 10.54 4.45 -6.06
C ASP A 270 10.08 3.66 -4.82
N VAL A 271 8.79 3.60 -4.61
CA VAL A 271 8.19 2.83 -3.51
C VAL A 271 8.08 1.34 -3.84
N SER A 272 8.73 0.89 -4.90
CA SER A 272 8.75 -0.51 -5.34
C SER A 272 7.34 -1.12 -5.50
N LEU A 273 6.37 -0.29 -5.89
CA LEU A 273 5.03 -0.80 -6.19
C LEU A 273 5.07 -1.74 -7.39
N PRO A 274 4.14 -2.70 -7.49
CA PRO A 274 4.01 -3.53 -8.66
C PRO A 274 3.89 -2.68 -9.92
N ARG A 275 4.70 -2.98 -10.93
CA ARG A 275 4.67 -2.30 -12.23
C ARG A 275 4.08 -3.23 -13.27
N THR A 276 3.27 -2.68 -14.16
CA THR A 276 2.87 -3.39 -15.38
C THR A 276 4.14 -3.66 -16.20
N PRO A 277 4.30 -4.84 -16.80
CA PRO A 277 5.34 -5.04 -17.81
C PRO A 277 5.22 -3.92 -18.87
N GLU A 278 6.33 -3.34 -19.26
CA GLU A 278 6.33 -2.33 -20.32
C GLU A 278 5.76 -2.96 -21.59
N ILE A 279 4.60 -2.48 -22.01
CA ILE A 279 4.05 -2.85 -23.31
C ILE A 279 4.75 -1.99 -24.33
N MET A 280 5.76 -2.53 -24.98
CA MET A 280 6.34 -1.89 -26.16
C MET A 280 5.35 -2.03 -27.30
N ILE A 281 4.63 -0.96 -27.61
CA ILE A 281 3.83 -0.87 -28.81
C ILE A 281 4.81 -0.67 -29.98
N SER A 282 5.21 -1.77 -30.61
CA SER A 282 6.12 -1.73 -31.76
C SER A 282 5.46 -1.18 -33.04
N SER A 283 4.14 -1.19 -33.11
CA SER A 283 3.40 -0.51 -34.16
C SER A 283 1.97 -0.21 -33.73
N TRP A 284 1.50 0.98 -34.02
CA TRP A 284 0.10 1.35 -33.96
C TRP A 284 -0.46 1.39 -35.39
N ARG A 285 -1.51 0.64 -35.66
CA ARG A 285 -2.33 0.80 -36.88
C ARG A 285 -3.72 1.22 -36.45
N ASP A 286 -4.06 2.44 -36.76
CA ASP A 286 -5.45 2.88 -36.69
C ASP A 286 -6.21 2.21 -37.85
N HIS A 287 -7.04 1.23 -37.54
CA HIS A 287 -7.91 0.57 -38.53
C HIS A 287 -9.15 1.39 -38.85
N GLY A 288 -9.17 2.70 -38.49
CA GLY A 288 -10.15 3.65 -38.96
C GLY A 288 -11.59 3.20 -38.77
N LEU A 289 -12.03 3.07 -37.54
CA LEU A 289 -13.47 2.96 -37.22
C LEU A 289 -14.22 4.26 -37.50
N PHE A 290 -13.51 5.31 -37.90
CA PHE A 290 -14.11 6.55 -38.38
C PHE A 290 -14.15 6.51 -39.88
N THR A 291 -15.22 5.94 -40.46
CA THR A 291 -15.65 6.32 -41.79
C THR A 291 -15.87 7.83 -41.77
N ARG A 292 -15.04 8.58 -42.47
CA ARG A 292 -15.31 10.00 -42.79
C ARG A 292 -16.70 10.02 -43.39
N ARG A 293 -17.70 10.47 -42.66
CA ARG A 293 -18.93 10.94 -43.26
C ARG A 293 -18.53 12.17 -44.06
N ASN A 294 -18.41 12.03 -45.36
CA ASN A 294 -18.37 13.14 -46.26
C ASN A 294 -19.70 13.88 -46.12
N PHE A 295 -19.66 14.98 -45.36
CA PHE A 295 -20.71 15.97 -45.49
C PHE A 295 -20.53 16.63 -46.87
N HIS A 296 -21.20 16.11 -47.86
CA HIS A 296 -21.50 16.90 -49.06
C HIS A 296 -22.54 17.90 -48.64
N GLY A 297 -22.10 19.16 -48.48
CA GLY A 297 -22.98 20.28 -48.43
C GLY A 297 -23.76 20.32 -49.74
N ALA A 298 -25.07 20.20 -49.61
CA ALA A 298 -25.97 20.55 -50.72
C ALA A 298 -26.00 22.11 -50.82
N SER A 299 -25.62 22.57 -51.96
CA SER A 299 -25.87 23.94 -52.47
C SER A 299 -27.34 24.29 -52.46
#